data_57311da8340e85cfa2640a2c3b08653b
#
_entry.id   57311da8340e85cfa2640a2c3b08653b
#
_cell.length_a   1.000
_cell.length_b   1.000
_cell.length_c   1.000
_cell.angle_alpha   90.00
_cell.angle_beta   90.00
_cell.angle_gamma   90.00
#
_symmetry.space_group_name_H-M   'P 1'
#
loop_
_entity.id
_entity.type
_entity.pdbx_description
1 polymer ?
#
loop_
_entity_poly.entity_id
_entity_poly.type
_entity_poly.pdbx_seq_one_letter_code
_entity_poly.pdbx_strand_id
1 'polypeptide(L)'
;MIELVTTRPDSPGAPALPLHDADWSADLISRTGYHFHVRPAAPADEAALAEFFTHVDKEDLRFRFLSAVQKVGSDQLKALVSVDHTRTENFLAIESDTGLVIATAMLAADETLTNAEVAVAIRSDFKRGGISWTLVEHVVRFARSKGIKMLESVESRDNHQAIKLEREMGWSASPCPGDPMLIVLQMSIEPQVA
;
A
#
# COMPACT_ATOMS: atom_id res chain seq x y z
N MET A 1 -44.61 33.20 4.29
CA MET A 1 -43.73 32.57 3.30
C MET A 1 -42.44 32.20 4.07
N ILE A 2 -42.36 30.96 4.52
CA ILE A 2 -41.24 30.46 5.35
C ILE A 2 -40.43 29.53 4.47
N GLU A 3 -39.17 29.93 4.17
CA GLU A 3 -38.19 29.10 3.43
C GLU A 3 -37.68 27.97 4.31
N LEU A 4 -37.89 26.74 3.86
CA LEU A 4 -37.30 25.53 4.45
C LEU A 4 -35.84 25.38 3.95
N VAL A 5 -34.89 25.68 4.82
CA VAL A 5 -33.49 25.35 4.62
C VAL A 5 -33.32 23.86 4.88
N THR A 6 -33.12 23.11 3.80
CA THR A 6 -32.81 21.67 3.87
C THR A 6 -31.32 21.52 4.16
N THR A 7 -30.95 21.28 5.42
CA THR A 7 -29.60 20.86 5.81
C THR A 7 -29.42 19.39 5.42
N ARG A 8 -28.42 19.11 4.55
CA ARG A 8 -27.91 17.77 4.32
C ARG A 8 -27.29 17.25 5.63
N PRO A 9 -27.51 15.98 6.02
CA PRO A 9 -26.78 15.40 7.11
C PRO A 9 -25.34 15.12 6.65
N ASP A 10 -24.37 15.73 7.37
CA ASP A 10 -22.98 15.36 7.30
C ASP A 10 -22.82 13.88 7.68
N SER A 11 -22.23 13.11 6.78
CA SER A 11 -21.79 11.75 7.10
C SER A 11 -20.70 11.85 8.16
N PRO A 12 -20.80 11.15 9.30
CA PRO A 12 -19.73 11.14 10.29
C PRO A 12 -18.50 10.49 9.66
N GLY A 13 -17.44 11.27 9.49
CA GLY A 13 -16.12 10.76 9.17
C GLY A 13 -15.73 9.72 10.22
N ALA A 14 -15.24 8.56 9.77
CA ALA A 14 -14.70 7.57 10.68
C ALA A 14 -13.66 8.24 11.60
N PRO A 15 -13.67 7.94 12.92
CA PRO A 15 -12.72 8.52 13.85
C PRO A 15 -11.30 8.17 13.42
N ALA A 16 -10.49 9.19 13.14
CA ALA A 16 -9.06 8.99 12.95
C ALA A 16 -8.48 8.48 14.27
N LEU A 17 -8.03 7.23 14.28
CA LEU A 17 -7.30 6.68 15.41
C LEU A 17 -6.02 7.51 15.62
N PRO A 18 -5.61 7.77 16.88
CA PRO A 18 -4.41 8.54 17.15
C PRO A 18 -3.20 7.78 16.59
N LEU A 19 -2.53 8.38 15.62
CA LEU A 19 -1.23 7.93 15.12
C LEU A 19 -0.23 8.09 16.27
N HIS A 20 0.42 7.01 16.66
CA HIS A 20 1.64 7.10 17.45
C HIS A 20 2.72 7.67 16.52
N ASP A 21 3.02 8.96 16.69
CA ASP A 21 3.86 9.76 15.77
C ASP A 21 5.33 9.31 15.65
N ALA A 22 5.75 8.26 16.35
CA ALA A 22 7.16 7.87 16.39
C ALA A 22 7.52 6.66 15.49
N ASP A 23 6.59 5.75 15.20
CA ASP A 23 6.93 4.46 14.56
C ASP A 23 6.03 4.04 13.39
N TRP A 24 5.03 4.83 13.03
CA TRP A 24 4.05 4.53 11.97
C TRP A 24 3.29 3.20 12.15
N SER A 25 3.24 2.69 13.37
CA SER A 25 2.38 1.56 13.72
C SER A 25 0.95 2.03 13.95
N ALA A 26 -0.04 1.26 13.50
CA ALA A 26 -1.45 1.59 13.67
C ALA A 26 -2.33 0.33 13.64
N ASP A 27 -3.40 0.34 14.44
CA ASP A 27 -4.51 -0.60 14.27
C ASP A 27 -5.49 -0.03 13.25
N LEU A 28 -5.72 -0.77 12.18
CA LEU A 28 -6.53 -0.34 11.04
C LEU A 28 -7.75 -1.25 10.88
N ILE A 29 -8.79 -0.67 10.29
CA ILE A 29 -10.01 -1.39 9.93
C ILE A 29 -10.20 -1.25 8.42
N SER A 30 -10.28 -2.38 7.72
CA SER A 30 -10.53 -2.38 6.28
C SER A 30 -11.95 -1.90 5.96
N ARG A 31 -12.20 -1.56 4.70
CA ARG A 31 -13.54 -1.14 4.23
C ARG A 31 -14.63 -2.21 4.43
N THR A 32 -14.24 -3.46 4.64
CA THR A 32 -15.15 -4.58 4.94
C THR A 32 -15.30 -4.86 6.43
N GLY A 33 -14.67 -4.06 7.31
CA GLY A 33 -14.72 -4.23 8.76
C GLY A 33 -13.67 -5.20 9.31
N TYR A 34 -12.68 -5.61 8.51
CA TYR A 34 -11.61 -6.49 8.97
C TYR A 34 -10.54 -5.70 9.73
N HIS A 35 -10.20 -6.13 10.95
CA HIS A 35 -9.21 -5.48 11.82
C HIS A 35 -7.82 -6.09 11.61
N PHE A 36 -6.80 -5.26 11.50
CA PHE A 36 -5.41 -5.67 11.37
C PHE A 36 -4.47 -4.60 11.90
N HIS A 37 -3.30 -5.02 12.33
CA HIS A 37 -2.22 -4.13 12.78
C HIS A 37 -1.27 -3.85 11.63
N VAL A 38 -0.82 -2.60 11.49
CA VAL A 38 0.22 -2.20 10.53
C VAL A 38 1.41 -1.65 11.28
N ARG A 39 2.62 -2.05 10.88
CA ARG A 39 3.87 -1.47 11.36
C ARG A 39 4.97 -1.56 10.29
N PRO A 40 6.03 -0.76 10.39
CA PRO A 40 7.25 -0.94 9.63
C PRO A 40 7.85 -2.35 9.81
N ALA A 41 8.46 -2.87 8.74
CA ALA A 41 9.22 -4.12 8.79
C ALA A 41 10.54 -3.91 9.55
N ALA A 42 11.00 -4.95 10.22
CA ALA A 42 12.28 -4.99 10.92
C ALA A 42 13.09 -6.24 10.52
N PRO A 43 14.41 -6.27 10.70
CA PRO A 43 15.22 -7.43 10.34
C PRO A 43 14.77 -8.77 10.94
N ALA A 44 14.10 -8.73 12.11
CA ALA A 44 13.52 -9.92 12.74
C ALA A 44 12.36 -10.53 11.95
N ASP A 45 11.77 -9.80 11.00
CA ASP A 45 10.59 -10.25 10.22
C ASP A 45 10.98 -11.10 9.00
N GLU A 46 12.27 -11.34 8.71
CA GLU A 46 12.69 -12.08 7.51
C GLU A 46 11.99 -13.44 7.39
N ALA A 47 11.90 -14.20 8.51
CA ALA A 47 11.24 -15.50 8.51
C ALA A 47 9.73 -15.40 8.30
N ALA A 48 9.05 -14.40 8.88
CA ALA A 48 7.63 -14.17 8.71
C ALA A 48 7.30 -13.73 7.28
N LEU A 49 8.14 -12.90 6.66
CA LEU A 49 8.01 -12.54 5.25
C LEU A 49 8.28 -13.70 4.31
N ALA A 50 9.24 -14.56 4.63
CA ALA A 50 9.51 -15.78 3.85
C ALA A 50 8.26 -16.69 3.85
N GLU A 51 7.63 -16.88 5.00
CA GLU A 51 6.37 -17.62 5.13
C GLU A 51 5.24 -16.94 4.36
N PHE A 52 5.04 -15.65 4.54
CA PHE A 52 4.04 -14.85 3.84
C PHE A 52 4.09 -15.07 2.33
N PHE A 53 5.26 -14.96 1.70
CA PHE A 53 5.43 -15.11 0.26
C PHE A 53 5.15 -16.53 -0.24
N THR A 54 5.16 -17.56 0.62
CA THR A 54 4.72 -18.91 0.23
C THR A 54 3.21 -19.00 0.01
N HIS A 55 2.45 -18.04 0.55
CA HIS A 55 0.99 -17.93 0.46
C HIS A 55 0.51 -16.83 -0.50
N VAL A 56 1.42 -16.17 -1.20
CA VAL A 56 1.08 -15.24 -2.28
C VAL A 56 1.01 -16.02 -3.59
N ASP A 57 -0.04 -15.79 -4.40
CA ASP A 57 -0.21 -16.45 -5.68
C ASP A 57 0.97 -16.18 -6.61
N LYS A 58 1.37 -17.17 -7.42
CA LYS A 58 2.49 -17.04 -8.36
C LYS A 58 2.30 -15.89 -9.35
N GLU A 59 1.07 -15.63 -9.74
CA GLU A 59 0.73 -14.52 -10.62
C GLU A 59 0.95 -13.18 -9.93
N ASP A 60 0.54 -13.04 -8.66
CA ASP A 60 0.79 -11.83 -7.86
C ASP A 60 2.28 -11.62 -7.57
N LEU A 61 3.06 -12.70 -7.34
CA LEU A 61 4.51 -12.59 -7.25
C LEU A 61 5.12 -12.05 -8.54
N ARG A 62 4.64 -12.53 -9.70
CA ARG A 62 5.06 -12.01 -11.00
C ARG A 62 4.73 -10.53 -11.16
N PHE A 63 3.55 -10.11 -10.74
CA PHE A 63 3.14 -8.70 -10.76
C PHE A 63 3.97 -7.87 -9.78
N ARG A 64 4.16 -8.34 -8.55
CA ARG A 64 4.90 -7.62 -7.51
C ARG A 64 6.37 -7.37 -7.86
N PHE A 65 7.02 -8.31 -8.55
CA PHE A 65 8.43 -8.23 -8.90
C PHE A 65 8.69 -7.95 -10.38
N LEU A 66 7.65 -7.78 -11.19
CA LEU A 66 7.69 -7.58 -12.65
C LEU A 66 8.62 -8.58 -13.36
N SER A 67 8.69 -9.79 -12.85
CA SER A 67 9.57 -10.85 -13.31
C SER A 67 9.03 -12.24 -13.01
N ALA A 68 9.53 -13.26 -13.69
CA ALA A 68 9.12 -14.66 -13.50
C ALA A 68 9.64 -15.26 -12.18
N VAL A 69 9.35 -14.60 -11.06
CA VAL A 69 9.72 -15.08 -9.72
C VAL A 69 8.77 -16.19 -9.29
N GLN A 70 9.32 -17.37 -9.03
CA GLN A 70 8.56 -18.49 -8.45
C GLN A 70 8.72 -18.58 -6.92
N LYS A 71 9.77 -18.00 -6.39
CA LYS A 71 10.08 -17.96 -4.95
C LYS A 71 10.93 -16.73 -4.67
N VAL A 72 10.56 -15.97 -3.64
CA VAL A 72 11.34 -14.82 -3.18
C VAL A 72 12.62 -15.33 -2.52
N GLY A 73 13.77 -14.88 -3.01
CA GLY A 73 15.08 -15.30 -2.53
C GLY A 73 15.49 -14.61 -1.23
N SER A 74 16.48 -15.18 -0.52
CA SER A 74 16.97 -14.62 0.75
C SER A 74 17.45 -13.17 0.62
N ASP A 75 18.11 -12.79 -0.47
CA ASP A 75 18.61 -11.42 -0.65
C ASP A 75 17.44 -10.43 -0.86
N GLN A 76 16.38 -10.85 -1.55
CA GLN A 76 15.15 -10.06 -1.70
C GLN A 76 14.45 -9.90 -0.33
N LEU A 77 14.35 -10.98 0.47
CA LEU A 77 13.76 -10.92 1.80
C LEU A 77 14.54 -9.97 2.71
N LYS A 78 15.86 -10.05 2.72
CA LYS A 78 16.72 -9.14 3.47
C LYS A 78 16.51 -7.69 3.05
N ALA A 79 16.42 -7.41 1.75
CA ALA A 79 16.15 -6.06 1.25
C ALA A 79 14.78 -5.52 1.71
N LEU A 80 13.77 -6.39 1.85
CA LEU A 80 12.43 -6.00 2.31
C LEU A 80 12.36 -5.70 3.82
N VAL A 81 13.30 -6.20 4.63
CA VAL A 81 13.30 -5.99 6.09
C VAL A 81 14.43 -5.08 6.56
N SER A 82 15.39 -4.75 5.69
CA SER A 82 16.53 -3.89 6.00
C SER A 82 16.43 -2.57 5.23
N VAL A 83 15.30 -1.91 5.36
CA VAL A 83 15.02 -0.61 4.74
C VAL A 83 15.61 0.54 5.57
N ASP A 84 15.84 1.69 4.96
CA ASP A 84 16.47 2.85 5.62
C ASP A 84 15.50 3.72 6.44
N HIS A 85 14.19 3.43 6.37
CA HIS A 85 13.09 4.17 7.01
C HIS A 85 13.04 5.67 6.68
N THR A 86 13.83 6.09 5.71
CA THR A 86 13.94 7.49 5.26
C THR A 86 13.38 7.65 3.86
N ARG A 87 13.97 6.96 2.89
CA ARG A 87 13.53 6.93 1.49
C ARG A 87 12.77 5.65 1.15
N THR A 88 13.09 4.59 1.85
CA THR A 88 12.45 3.29 1.67
C THR A 88 11.76 2.87 2.94
N GLU A 89 10.49 2.49 2.83
CA GLU A 89 9.71 1.93 3.93
C GLU A 89 8.97 0.68 3.44
N ASN A 90 8.88 -0.31 4.30
CA ASN A 90 8.07 -1.49 4.04
C ASN A 90 7.13 -1.74 5.21
N PHE A 91 5.84 -1.59 4.99
CA PHE A 91 4.82 -1.83 5.99
C PHE A 91 4.33 -3.27 5.94
N LEU A 92 4.23 -3.90 7.09
CA LEU A 92 3.62 -5.21 7.28
C LEU A 92 2.22 -5.02 7.86
N ALA A 93 1.21 -5.58 7.19
CA ALA A 93 -0.11 -5.76 7.76
C ALA A 93 -0.15 -7.12 8.45
N ILE A 94 -0.54 -7.13 9.72
CA ILE A 94 -0.48 -8.29 10.61
C ILE A 94 -1.88 -8.59 11.12
N GLU A 95 -2.33 -9.82 10.99
CA GLU A 95 -3.58 -10.27 11.58
C GLU A 95 -3.50 -10.24 13.10
N SER A 96 -4.44 -9.55 13.74
CA SER A 96 -4.38 -9.28 15.18
C SER A 96 -4.47 -10.54 16.04
N ASP A 97 -5.19 -11.56 15.60
CA ASP A 97 -5.44 -12.76 16.37
C ASP A 97 -4.30 -13.78 16.30
N THR A 98 -3.64 -13.89 15.17
CA THR A 98 -2.63 -14.93 14.90
C THR A 98 -1.20 -14.40 14.83
N GLY A 99 -1.03 -13.10 14.62
CA GLY A 99 0.28 -12.50 14.34
C GLY A 99 0.84 -12.78 12.94
N LEU A 100 0.04 -13.36 12.04
CA LEU A 100 0.47 -13.65 10.67
C LEU A 100 0.61 -12.36 9.85
N VAL A 101 1.64 -12.28 9.02
CA VAL A 101 1.74 -11.26 7.99
C VAL A 101 0.74 -11.59 6.89
N ILE A 102 -0.22 -10.70 6.63
CA ILE A 102 -1.31 -10.88 5.67
C ILE A 102 -1.16 -10.02 4.42
N ALA A 103 -0.39 -8.93 4.52
CA ALA A 103 -0.05 -8.07 3.40
C ALA A 103 1.26 -7.32 3.67
N THR A 104 1.90 -6.83 2.62
CA THR A 104 3.03 -5.91 2.71
C THR A 104 2.87 -4.81 1.68
N ALA A 105 3.29 -3.59 2.02
CA ALA A 105 3.34 -2.44 1.13
C ALA A 105 4.68 -1.74 1.26
N MET A 106 5.45 -1.74 0.16
CA MET A 106 6.73 -1.07 0.08
C MET A 106 6.58 0.27 -0.62
N LEU A 107 7.22 1.29 -0.08
CA LEU A 107 7.41 2.60 -0.68
C LEU A 107 8.90 2.82 -0.88
N ALA A 108 9.30 3.26 -2.08
CA ALA A 108 10.66 3.63 -2.40
C ALA A 108 10.69 5.01 -3.08
N ALA A 109 11.21 6.01 -2.37
CA ALA A 109 11.28 7.38 -2.85
C ALA A 109 12.58 7.66 -3.62
N ASP A 110 12.52 8.60 -4.56
CA ASP A 110 13.68 9.15 -5.23
C ASP A 110 14.61 9.92 -4.27
N GLU A 111 15.77 10.33 -4.75
CA GLU A 111 16.77 11.06 -3.93
C GLU A 111 16.25 12.40 -3.41
N THR A 112 15.28 13.00 -4.09
CA THR A 112 14.72 14.29 -3.75
C THR A 112 13.51 14.22 -2.83
N LEU A 113 13.02 13.02 -2.51
CA LEU A 113 11.76 12.76 -1.81
C LEU A 113 10.54 13.40 -2.52
N THR A 114 10.63 13.59 -3.84
CA THR A 114 9.52 14.18 -4.60
C THR A 114 8.57 13.11 -5.12
N ASN A 115 9.10 12.01 -5.63
CA ASN A 115 8.33 10.89 -6.16
C ASN A 115 8.66 9.61 -5.39
N ALA A 116 7.69 8.73 -5.25
CA ALA A 116 7.93 7.41 -4.69
C ALA A 116 7.12 6.34 -5.41
N GLU A 117 7.76 5.19 -5.63
CA GLU A 117 7.10 3.99 -6.11
C GLU A 117 6.47 3.22 -4.94
N VAL A 118 5.27 2.70 -5.16
CA VAL A 118 4.54 1.87 -4.20
C VAL A 118 4.27 0.51 -4.82
N ALA A 119 4.53 -0.56 -4.06
CA ALA A 119 4.22 -1.92 -4.48
C ALA A 119 3.62 -2.72 -3.33
N VAL A 120 2.47 -3.36 -3.57
CA VAL A 120 1.69 -4.09 -2.57
C VAL A 120 1.64 -5.57 -2.91
N ALA A 121 1.69 -6.42 -1.89
CA ALA A 121 1.38 -7.83 -2.01
C ALA A 121 0.43 -8.26 -0.89
N ILE A 122 -0.48 -9.20 -1.19
CA ILE A 122 -1.47 -9.71 -0.26
C ILE A 122 -1.47 -11.22 -0.30
N ARG A 123 -1.57 -11.82 0.87
CA ARG A 123 -1.75 -13.25 1.04
C ARG A 123 -3.06 -13.69 0.36
N SER A 124 -3.04 -14.81 -0.37
CA SER A 124 -4.14 -15.23 -1.24
C SER A 124 -5.46 -15.44 -0.51
N ASP A 125 -5.39 -15.96 0.71
CA ASP A 125 -6.54 -16.21 1.60
C ASP A 125 -7.14 -14.93 2.21
N PHE A 126 -6.42 -13.79 2.14
CA PHE A 126 -6.87 -12.48 2.63
C PHE A 126 -7.27 -11.49 1.51
N LYS A 127 -7.29 -11.94 0.26
CA LYS A 127 -7.78 -11.13 -0.86
C LYS A 127 -9.25 -10.78 -0.71
N ARG A 128 -9.67 -9.65 -1.28
CA ARG A 128 -11.04 -9.12 -1.27
C ARG A 128 -11.55 -8.64 0.10
N GLY A 129 -10.69 -8.63 1.13
CA GLY A 129 -10.99 -8.09 2.46
C GLY A 129 -10.87 -6.56 2.56
N GLY A 130 -10.60 -5.84 1.46
CA GLY A 130 -10.40 -4.39 1.48
C GLY A 130 -9.07 -3.93 2.12
N ILE A 131 -8.18 -4.87 2.45
CA ILE A 131 -6.89 -4.63 3.11
C ILE A 131 -5.99 -3.75 2.24
N SER A 132 -5.89 -4.04 0.92
CA SER A 132 -5.05 -3.26 -0.01
C SER A 132 -5.39 -1.78 0.03
N TRP A 133 -6.69 -1.45 -0.05
CA TRP A 133 -7.14 -0.07 -0.03
C TRP A 133 -6.64 0.65 1.23
N THR A 134 -6.95 0.09 2.39
CA THR A 134 -6.61 0.69 3.69
C THR A 134 -5.10 0.78 3.91
N LEU A 135 -4.35 -0.24 3.42
CA LEU A 135 -2.89 -0.24 3.49
C LEU A 135 -2.27 0.83 2.57
N VAL A 136 -2.78 1.00 1.34
CA VAL A 136 -2.35 2.09 0.44
C VAL A 136 -2.68 3.45 1.03
N GLU A 137 -3.85 3.64 1.64
CA GLU A 137 -4.17 4.89 2.37
C GLU A 137 -3.17 5.17 3.51
N HIS A 138 -2.70 4.14 4.22
CA HIS A 138 -1.66 4.28 5.24
C HIS A 138 -0.33 4.73 4.61
N VAL A 139 0.09 4.11 3.51
CA VAL A 139 1.29 4.51 2.74
C VAL A 139 1.18 5.96 2.24
N VAL A 140 0.02 6.38 1.74
CA VAL A 140 -0.23 7.77 1.31
C VAL A 140 -0.04 8.76 2.46
N ARG A 141 -0.53 8.44 3.66
CA ARG A 141 -0.31 9.29 4.86
C ARG A 141 1.17 9.38 5.22
N PHE A 142 1.87 8.25 5.20
CA PHE A 142 3.33 8.22 5.41
C PHE A 142 4.07 9.08 4.38
N ALA A 143 3.79 8.88 3.10
CA ALA A 143 4.42 9.63 2.02
C ALA A 143 4.22 11.15 2.15
N ARG A 144 3.01 11.58 2.50
CA ARG A 144 2.71 12.99 2.79
C ARG A 144 3.54 13.55 3.94
N SER A 145 3.73 12.78 5.01
CA SER A 145 4.55 13.21 6.17
C SER A 145 6.02 13.38 5.82
N LYS A 146 6.50 12.66 4.80
CA LYS A 146 7.86 12.78 4.27
C LYS A 146 8.00 13.90 3.23
N GLY A 147 6.91 14.57 2.86
CA GLY A 147 6.90 15.63 1.85
C GLY A 147 6.90 15.13 0.40
N ILE A 148 6.66 13.83 0.18
CA ILE A 148 6.52 13.24 -1.15
C ILE A 148 5.27 13.83 -1.81
N LYS A 149 5.37 14.14 -3.09
CA LYS A 149 4.32 14.84 -3.86
C LYS A 149 3.58 13.93 -4.84
N MET A 150 4.26 12.92 -5.33
CA MET A 150 3.75 11.98 -6.32
C MET A 150 4.01 10.55 -5.89
N LEU A 151 2.98 9.74 -5.91
CA LEU A 151 3.12 8.28 -5.82
C LEU A 151 2.92 7.67 -7.21
N GLU A 152 3.68 6.62 -7.49
CA GLU A 152 3.49 5.81 -8.69
C GLU A 152 3.53 4.32 -8.36
N SER A 153 2.84 3.52 -9.15
CA SER A 153 3.00 2.07 -9.22
C SER A 153 3.24 1.67 -10.66
N VAL A 154 4.02 0.62 -10.87
CA VAL A 154 4.22 0.01 -12.18
C VAL A 154 3.55 -1.35 -12.18
N GLU A 155 2.53 -1.49 -13.01
CA GLU A 155 1.69 -2.67 -13.03
C GLU A 155 1.75 -3.39 -14.38
N SER A 156 1.72 -4.72 -14.36
CA SER A 156 1.42 -5.47 -15.57
C SER A 156 0.00 -5.14 -16.03
N ARG A 157 -0.20 -4.99 -17.35
CA ARG A 157 -1.55 -4.79 -17.91
C ARG A 157 -2.52 -5.91 -17.57
N ASP A 158 -2.01 -7.10 -17.24
CA ASP A 158 -2.80 -8.25 -16.81
C ASP A 158 -3.27 -8.15 -15.37
N ASN A 159 -2.64 -7.28 -14.54
CA ASN A 159 -3.04 -7.06 -13.15
C ASN A 159 -4.28 -6.15 -13.05
N HIS A 160 -5.40 -6.63 -13.58
CA HIS A 160 -6.65 -5.86 -13.62
C HIS A 160 -7.16 -5.48 -12.24
N GLN A 161 -6.85 -6.26 -11.20
CA GLN A 161 -7.34 -6.00 -9.83
C GLN A 161 -6.63 -4.80 -9.21
N ALA A 162 -5.29 -4.73 -9.30
CA ALA A 162 -4.52 -3.58 -8.81
C ALA A 162 -4.86 -2.32 -9.61
N ILE A 163 -4.86 -2.39 -10.95
CA ILE A 163 -5.21 -1.26 -11.83
C ILE A 163 -6.60 -0.71 -11.51
N LYS A 164 -7.59 -1.59 -11.28
CA LYS A 164 -8.95 -1.17 -10.93
C LYS A 164 -8.97 -0.46 -9.57
N LEU A 165 -8.34 -1.06 -8.55
CA LEU A 165 -8.27 -0.52 -7.20
C LEU A 165 -7.63 0.88 -7.20
N GLU A 166 -6.48 1.03 -7.84
CA GLU A 166 -5.75 2.28 -7.87
C GLU A 166 -6.53 3.37 -8.62
N ARG A 167 -7.19 3.03 -9.74
CA ARG A 167 -8.09 3.96 -10.43
C ARG A 167 -9.27 4.40 -9.56
N GLU A 168 -9.88 3.49 -8.80
CA GLU A 168 -10.95 3.83 -7.86
C GLU A 168 -10.44 4.72 -6.70
N MET A 169 -9.15 4.65 -6.38
CA MET A 169 -8.48 5.55 -5.44
C MET A 169 -8.09 6.91 -6.06
N GLY A 170 -8.34 7.12 -7.36
CA GLY A 170 -8.07 8.37 -8.07
C GLY A 170 -6.72 8.43 -8.78
N TRP A 171 -6.01 7.29 -8.93
CA TRP A 171 -4.76 7.24 -9.68
C TRP A 171 -5.03 7.34 -11.18
N SER A 172 -4.21 8.09 -11.88
CA SER A 172 -4.22 8.21 -13.34
C SER A 172 -3.28 7.20 -13.97
N ALA A 173 -3.71 6.57 -15.06
CA ALA A 173 -2.96 5.52 -15.74
C ALA A 173 -2.39 6.01 -17.07
N SER A 174 -1.12 5.68 -17.35
CA SER A 174 -0.42 5.97 -18.60
C SER A 174 0.42 4.76 -19.06
N PRO A 175 0.73 4.63 -20.36
CA PRO A 175 1.65 3.59 -20.85
C PRO A 175 3.02 3.72 -20.20
N CYS A 176 3.64 2.60 -19.82
CA CYS A 176 5.01 2.59 -19.34
C CYS A 176 5.98 2.84 -20.51
N PRO A 177 6.88 3.85 -20.43
CA PRO A 177 7.87 4.09 -21.46
C PRO A 177 8.81 2.88 -21.62
N GLY A 178 8.93 2.39 -22.85
CA GLY A 178 9.85 1.29 -23.18
C GLY A 178 9.31 -0.12 -22.97
N ASP A 179 8.18 -0.29 -22.28
CA ASP A 179 7.53 -1.61 -22.14
C ASP A 179 6.00 -1.53 -22.36
N PRO A 180 5.49 -2.04 -23.50
CA PRO A 180 4.08 -2.00 -23.83
C PRO A 180 3.21 -2.93 -22.95
N MET A 181 3.83 -3.88 -22.22
CA MET A 181 3.13 -4.80 -21.31
C MET A 181 2.89 -4.21 -19.93
N LEU A 182 3.51 -3.06 -19.64
CA LEU A 182 3.39 -2.37 -18.38
C LEU A 182 2.54 -1.09 -18.51
N ILE A 183 2.01 -0.66 -17.37
CA ILE A 183 1.27 0.58 -17.20
C ILE A 183 1.79 1.27 -15.93
N VAL A 184 1.96 2.57 -16.00
CA VAL A 184 2.29 3.39 -14.83
C VAL A 184 1.00 4.03 -14.32
N LEU A 185 0.70 3.86 -13.05
CA LEU A 185 -0.36 4.56 -12.36
C LEU A 185 0.27 5.59 -11.42
N GLN A 186 -0.29 6.81 -11.40
CA GLN A 186 0.26 7.92 -10.64
C GLN A 186 -0.84 8.66 -9.89
N MET A 187 -0.53 9.09 -8.67
CA MET A 187 -1.40 9.93 -7.84
C MET A 187 -0.60 11.10 -7.25
N SER A 188 -1.05 12.33 -7.54
CA SER A 188 -0.57 13.51 -6.81
C SER A 188 -1.13 13.49 -5.39
N ILE A 189 -0.26 13.61 -4.41
CA ILE A 189 -0.62 13.63 -2.98
C ILE A 189 -0.31 14.99 -2.35
N GLU A 190 0.04 16.01 -3.14
CA GLU A 190 0.15 17.37 -2.67
C GLU A 190 -1.21 17.84 -2.08
N PRO A 191 -1.19 18.68 -1.02
CA PRO A 191 -2.40 19.35 -0.58
C PRO A 191 -2.94 20.16 -1.77
N GLN A 192 -4.18 19.90 -2.19
CA GLN A 192 -4.83 20.79 -3.15
C GLN A 192 -4.94 22.15 -2.47
N VAL A 193 -4.21 23.13 -2.97
CA VAL A 193 -4.39 24.53 -2.58
C VAL A 193 -5.77 24.94 -3.09
N ALA A 194 -6.70 25.13 -2.14
CA ALA A 194 -8.05 25.59 -2.41
C ALA A 194 -8.06 27.04 -2.90
#